data_79a866929513e3b489ad1a8340375799
#
_entry.id   79a866929513e3b489ad1a8340375799
#
_cell.length_a   1.000
_cell.length_b   1.000
_cell.length_c   1.000
_cell.angle_alpha   90.00
_cell.angle_beta   90.00
_cell.angle_gamma   90.00
#
_symmetry.space_group_name_H-M   'P 1'
#
loop_
_entity.id
_entity.type
_entity.pdbx_description
1 polymer ?
#
loop_
_entity_poly.entity_id
_entity_poly.type
_entity_poly.pdbx_seq_one_letter_code
_entity_poly.pdbx_strand_id
1 'polypeptide(L)'
;MLILSSCLLFGIFQLYADAPPIGWTVPVRIVQVYDGDTVVVEITKRVRVRLLDCWAPEVRTKDVSEKKKGYESKDHLKKIIPEGSEAILHIPGSIDVGRSITFGRFLGHIWPKDGKQDVSAQQVEAGHATKTKEK
;
A
#
# COMPACT_ATOMS: atom_id res chain seq x y z
N MET A 1 29.81 35.43 -14.65
CA MET A 1 28.67 35.84 -13.84
C MET A 1 27.42 35.15 -14.38
N LEU A 2 26.63 34.50 -13.52
CA LEU A 2 25.42 33.77 -13.84
C LEU A 2 25.54 32.40 -14.53
N ILE A 3 25.80 31.39 -13.71
CA ILE A 3 25.31 30.01 -13.93
C ILE A 3 24.85 29.50 -12.54
N LEU A 4 23.59 29.63 -12.24
CA LEU A 4 22.94 28.94 -11.13
C LEU A 4 21.43 28.97 -11.39
N SER A 5 20.90 27.94 -11.99
CA SER A 5 19.53 27.45 -11.80
C SER A 5 19.21 26.34 -12.79
N SER A 6 19.66 25.15 -12.53
CA SER A 6 19.18 23.96 -13.27
C SER A 6 19.42 22.65 -12.51
N CYS A 7 19.25 22.65 -11.19
CA CYS A 7 19.46 21.43 -10.40
C CYS A 7 18.25 20.99 -9.54
N LEU A 8 17.07 21.59 -9.72
CA LEU A 8 15.92 21.28 -8.85
C LEU A 8 14.83 20.40 -9.46
N LEU A 9 14.96 20.02 -10.74
CA LEU A 9 13.95 19.17 -11.42
C LEU A 9 14.37 17.70 -11.59
N PHE A 10 15.59 17.33 -11.28
CA PHE A 10 16.08 15.95 -11.45
C PHE A 10 15.86 15.05 -10.23
N GLY A 11 15.55 15.61 -9.06
CA GLY A 11 15.42 14.85 -7.81
C GLY A 11 14.10 14.11 -7.62
N ILE A 12 13.06 14.47 -8.36
CA ILE A 12 11.72 13.90 -8.15
C ILE A 12 11.53 12.57 -8.92
N PHE A 13 12.26 12.38 -10.02
CA PHE A 13 12.10 11.19 -10.87
C PHE A 13 12.81 9.93 -10.33
N GLN A 14 13.81 10.10 -9.48
CA GLN A 14 14.61 8.98 -8.95
C GLN A 14 13.91 8.22 -7.82
N LEU A 15 12.87 8.82 -7.20
CA LEU A 15 12.15 8.23 -6.06
C LEU A 15 11.15 7.13 -6.46
N TYR A 16 10.90 6.93 -7.76
CA TYR A 16 9.92 5.98 -8.27
C TYR A 16 10.53 4.88 -9.15
N ALA A 17 11.84 4.73 -9.12
CA ALA A 17 12.56 3.80 -10.00
C ALA A 17 12.20 2.31 -9.76
N ASP A 18 11.72 1.96 -8.59
CA ASP A 18 11.39 0.59 -8.20
C ASP A 18 9.89 0.26 -8.32
N ALA A 19 9.04 1.21 -8.73
CA ALA A 19 7.63 0.94 -8.96
C ALA A 19 7.44 0.17 -10.29
N PRO A 20 6.49 -0.78 -10.35
CA PRO A 20 6.25 -1.53 -11.58
C PRO A 20 5.97 -0.61 -12.77
N PRO A 21 6.60 -0.84 -13.93
CA PRO A 21 6.50 0.10 -15.08
C PRO A 21 5.16 0.02 -15.82
N ILE A 22 4.40 -1.06 -15.62
CA ILE A 22 3.11 -1.30 -16.30
C ILE A 22 1.98 -1.22 -15.28
N GLY A 23 1.04 -0.31 -15.51
CA GLY A 23 -0.11 -0.10 -14.63
C GLY A 23 -0.33 1.38 -14.34
N TRP A 24 -1.21 1.65 -13.39
CA TRP A 24 -1.47 2.99 -12.91
C TRP A 24 -0.75 3.22 -11.57
N THR A 25 0.23 4.11 -11.58
CA THR A 25 1.07 4.43 -10.43
C THR A 25 0.88 5.88 -10.03
N VAL A 26 0.51 6.14 -8.79
CA VAL A 26 0.26 7.48 -8.27
C VAL A 26 0.86 7.66 -6.89
N PRO A 27 1.39 8.84 -6.57
CA PRO A 27 1.78 9.16 -5.20
C PRO A 27 0.54 9.29 -4.33
N VAL A 28 0.62 8.76 -3.12
CA VAL A 28 -0.48 8.82 -2.16
C VAL A 28 0.04 9.16 -0.77
N ARG A 29 -0.87 9.68 0.07
CA ARG A 29 -0.62 9.84 1.50
C ARG A 29 -1.39 8.78 2.27
N ILE A 30 -0.74 8.08 3.19
CA ILE A 30 -1.41 7.14 4.08
C ILE A 30 -2.20 7.93 5.13
N VAL A 31 -3.51 7.75 5.13
CA VAL A 31 -4.41 8.44 6.07
C VAL A 31 -4.70 7.57 7.30
N GLN A 32 -4.92 6.27 7.07
CA GLN A 32 -5.27 5.34 8.13
C GLN A 32 -4.86 3.93 7.75
N VAL A 33 -4.38 3.17 8.71
CA VAL A 33 -4.30 1.72 8.62
C VAL A 33 -5.58 1.13 9.22
N TYR A 34 -6.41 0.49 8.39
CA TYR A 34 -7.70 -0.05 8.82
C TYR A 34 -7.53 -1.41 9.52
N ASP A 35 -6.79 -2.33 8.88
CA ASP A 35 -6.42 -3.65 9.39
C ASP A 35 -5.08 -4.08 8.77
N GLY A 36 -4.71 -5.38 8.86
CA GLY A 36 -3.43 -5.88 8.39
C GLY A 36 -3.27 -5.94 6.86
N ASP A 37 -4.34 -5.72 6.10
CA ASP A 37 -4.34 -5.78 4.64
C ASP A 37 -5.12 -4.64 3.97
N THR A 38 -5.55 -3.62 4.74
CA THR A 38 -6.34 -2.51 4.23
C THR A 38 -5.86 -1.18 4.78
N VAL A 39 -5.56 -0.24 3.88
CA VAL A 39 -5.18 1.14 4.21
C VAL A 39 -6.16 2.13 3.59
N VAL A 40 -6.25 3.31 4.15
CA VAL A 40 -6.93 4.47 3.57
C VAL A 40 -5.87 5.42 3.07
N VAL A 41 -5.91 5.75 1.81
CA VAL A 41 -4.97 6.68 1.18
C VAL A 41 -5.69 7.93 0.68
N GLU A 42 -4.96 9.01 0.58
CA GLU A 42 -5.40 10.26 -0.03
C GLU A 42 -4.73 10.40 -1.39
N ILE A 43 -5.55 10.51 -2.44
CA ILE A 43 -5.14 10.91 -3.80
C ILE A 43 -5.66 12.33 -3.99
N THR A 44 -6.79 12.51 -4.63
CA THR A 44 -7.59 13.75 -4.63
C THR A 44 -8.73 13.67 -3.61
N LYS A 45 -9.19 12.45 -3.35
CA LYS A 45 -10.15 12.08 -2.30
C LYS A 45 -9.61 10.89 -1.52
N ARG A 46 -10.04 10.75 -0.27
CA ARG A 46 -9.71 9.57 0.54
C ARG A 46 -10.40 8.35 -0.03
N VAL A 47 -9.62 7.34 -0.37
CA VAL A 47 -10.11 6.05 -0.87
C VAL A 47 -9.52 4.93 -0.03
N ARG A 48 -10.22 3.80 0.02
CA ARG A 48 -9.69 2.58 0.62
C ARG A 48 -8.93 1.80 -0.45
N VAL A 49 -7.83 1.21 -0.07
CA VAL A 49 -7.07 0.29 -0.92
C VAL A 49 -7.08 -1.08 -0.27
N ARG A 50 -7.52 -2.08 -1.02
CA ARG A 50 -7.30 -3.48 -0.68
C ARG A 50 -5.96 -3.89 -1.29
N LEU A 51 -5.04 -4.30 -0.45
CA LEU A 51 -3.72 -4.75 -0.87
C LEU A 51 -3.85 -6.05 -1.67
N LEU A 52 -3.26 -6.08 -2.85
CA LEU A 52 -3.15 -7.28 -3.68
C LEU A 52 -2.13 -8.24 -3.07
N ASP A 53 -2.33 -9.54 -3.30
CA ASP A 53 -1.45 -10.60 -2.79
C ASP A 53 -1.19 -10.52 -1.27
N CYS A 54 -2.19 -10.03 -0.53
CA CYS A 54 -2.12 -9.88 0.91
C CYS A 54 -3.47 -10.23 1.55
N TRP A 55 -3.51 -11.33 2.29
CA TRP A 55 -4.66 -11.80 3.04
C TRP A 55 -4.30 -11.86 4.52
N ALA A 56 -4.71 -10.86 5.26
CA ALA A 56 -4.48 -10.75 6.69
C ALA A 56 -5.67 -11.31 7.50
N PRO A 57 -5.44 -11.78 8.73
CA PRO A 57 -6.51 -12.16 9.63
C PRO A 57 -7.43 -10.98 9.94
N GLU A 58 -8.71 -11.27 10.13
CA GLU A 58 -9.73 -10.26 10.35
C GLU A 58 -9.73 -9.72 11.79
N VAL A 59 -9.75 -8.39 11.93
CA VAL A 59 -9.91 -7.75 13.25
C VAL A 59 -11.37 -7.75 13.72
N ARG A 60 -12.32 -7.88 12.78
CA ARG A 60 -13.78 -7.88 13.05
C ARG A 60 -14.36 -9.28 13.00
N THR A 61 -13.71 -10.23 13.66
CA THR A 61 -14.17 -11.61 13.80
C THR A 61 -14.63 -11.90 15.23
N LYS A 62 -15.48 -12.91 15.40
CA LYS A 62 -15.86 -13.44 16.72
C LYS A 62 -14.79 -14.38 17.29
N ASP A 63 -13.93 -14.93 16.44
CA ASP A 63 -12.82 -15.77 16.85
C ASP A 63 -11.73 -14.91 17.52
N VAL A 64 -11.49 -15.21 18.80
CA VAL A 64 -10.55 -14.45 19.63
C VAL A 64 -9.10 -14.60 19.14
N SER A 65 -8.75 -15.81 18.68
CA SER A 65 -7.40 -16.10 18.17
C SER A 65 -7.14 -15.37 16.85
N GLU A 66 -8.08 -15.46 15.91
CA GLU A 66 -8.00 -14.73 14.64
C GLU A 66 -7.96 -13.21 14.87
N LYS A 67 -8.81 -12.71 15.75
CA LYS A 67 -8.85 -11.28 16.10
C LYS A 67 -7.51 -10.78 16.64
N LYS A 68 -6.85 -11.54 17.52
CA LYS A 68 -5.52 -11.22 18.03
C LYS A 68 -4.49 -11.12 16.91
N LYS A 69 -4.44 -12.13 16.04
CA LYS A 69 -3.56 -12.12 14.86
C LYS A 69 -3.85 -10.95 13.92
N GLY A 70 -5.12 -10.59 13.74
CA GLY A 70 -5.54 -9.44 12.96
C GLY A 70 -4.98 -8.13 13.51
N TYR A 71 -5.01 -7.93 14.83
CA TYR A 71 -4.39 -6.75 15.44
C TYR A 71 -2.86 -6.75 15.32
N GLU A 72 -2.20 -7.89 15.49
CA GLU A 72 -0.76 -8.02 15.29
C GLU A 72 -0.36 -7.67 13.85
N SER A 73 -1.12 -8.16 12.86
CA SER A 73 -0.94 -7.81 11.45
C SER A 73 -1.13 -6.31 11.19
N LYS A 74 -2.19 -5.72 11.75
CA LYS A 74 -2.45 -4.29 11.66
C LYS A 74 -1.32 -3.46 12.27
N ASP A 75 -0.82 -3.84 13.43
CA ASP A 75 0.25 -3.12 14.11
C ASP A 75 1.58 -3.21 13.34
N HIS A 76 1.85 -4.37 12.73
CA HIS A 76 2.99 -4.54 11.84
C HIS A 76 2.86 -3.65 10.59
N LEU A 77 1.68 -3.61 9.96
CA LEU A 77 1.43 -2.72 8.81
C LEU A 77 1.64 -1.25 9.17
N LYS A 78 1.20 -0.80 10.35
CA LYS A 78 1.44 0.56 10.84
C LYS A 78 2.93 0.89 11.02
N LYS A 79 3.77 -0.10 11.32
CA LYS A 79 5.24 0.09 11.41
C LYS A 79 5.86 0.25 10.03
N ILE A 80 5.39 -0.50 9.03
CA ILE A 80 5.91 -0.43 7.65
C ILE A 80 5.50 0.87 6.99
N ILE A 81 4.23 1.26 7.12
CA ILE A 81 3.65 2.49 6.52
C ILE A 81 2.89 3.28 7.59
N PRO A 82 3.59 4.10 8.39
CA PRO A 82 2.95 4.93 9.41
C PRO A 82 1.90 5.86 8.82
N GLU A 83 0.85 6.13 9.58
CA GLU A 83 -0.18 7.11 9.18
C GLU A 83 0.47 8.48 8.95
N GLY A 84 0.12 9.15 7.86
CA GLY A 84 0.72 10.42 7.44
C GLY A 84 1.97 10.27 6.57
N SER A 85 2.54 9.06 6.41
CA SER A 85 3.66 8.85 5.51
C SER A 85 3.25 8.94 4.04
N GLU A 86 4.23 9.21 3.18
CA GLU A 86 4.06 9.19 1.73
C GLU A 86 4.34 7.81 1.18
N ALA A 87 3.56 7.39 0.20
CA ALA A 87 3.69 6.11 -0.47
C ALA A 87 3.28 6.20 -1.94
N ILE A 88 3.49 5.15 -2.68
CA ILE A 88 3.08 5.02 -4.07
C ILE A 88 2.00 3.93 -4.14
N LEU A 89 0.83 4.28 -4.67
CA LEU A 89 -0.19 3.31 -5.05
C LEU A 89 0.05 2.87 -6.50
N HIS A 90 0.21 1.58 -6.72
CA HIS A 90 0.26 0.97 -8.04
C HIS A 90 -0.97 0.08 -8.26
N ILE A 91 -1.74 0.41 -9.30
CA ILE A 91 -2.85 -0.42 -9.79
C ILE A 91 -2.34 -1.10 -11.08
N PRO A 92 -2.18 -2.44 -11.10
CA PRO A 92 -1.66 -3.13 -12.28
C PRO A 92 -2.50 -2.87 -13.54
N GLY A 93 -1.84 -2.68 -14.69
CA GLY A 93 -2.51 -2.42 -15.98
C GLY A 93 -3.35 -3.58 -16.51
N SER A 94 -3.16 -4.78 -15.98
CA SER A 94 -4.02 -5.94 -16.24
C SER A 94 -5.38 -5.84 -15.55
N ILE A 95 -5.54 -4.91 -14.60
CA ILE A 95 -6.78 -4.68 -13.89
C ILE A 95 -7.42 -3.42 -14.47
N ASP A 96 -8.59 -3.56 -15.09
CA ASP A 96 -9.42 -2.42 -15.46
C ASP A 96 -9.72 -1.57 -14.21
N VAL A 97 -9.50 -0.26 -14.29
CA VAL A 97 -9.73 0.67 -13.17
C VAL A 97 -11.16 0.55 -12.64
N GLY A 98 -12.14 0.31 -13.51
CA GLY A 98 -13.53 0.04 -13.11
C GLY A 98 -13.67 -1.25 -12.31
N ARG A 99 -12.90 -2.29 -12.63
CA ARG A 99 -12.84 -3.57 -11.90
C ARG A 99 -11.91 -3.53 -10.70
N SER A 100 -10.98 -2.58 -10.67
CA SER A 100 -10.11 -2.38 -9.51
C SER A 100 -10.87 -1.84 -8.30
N ILE A 101 -12.07 -1.30 -8.51
CA ILE A 101 -12.94 -0.82 -7.43
C ILE A 101 -13.88 -1.95 -7.04
N THR A 102 -13.53 -2.66 -5.97
CA THR A 102 -14.34 -3.73 -5.42
C THR A 102 -14.87 -3.32 -4.05
N PHE A 103 -16.20 -3.33 -3.90
CA PHE A 103 -16.87 -2.92 -2.65
C PHE A 103 -16.42 -1.54 -2.12
N GLY A 104 -16.23 -0.55 -3.03
CA GLY A 104 -15.79 0.80 -2.70
C GLY A 104 -14.32 0.90 -2.27
N ARG A 105 -13.49 -0.06 -2.67
CA ARG A 105 -12.03 -0.07 -2.44
C ARG A 105 -11.30 -0.23 -3.77
N PHE A 106 -10.15 0.41 -3.90
CA PHE A 106 -9.22 0.08 -4.98
C PHE A 106 -8.47 -1.21 -4.67
N LEU A 107 -8.12 -1.96 -5.70
CA LEU A 107 -7.21 -3.09 -5.63
C LEU A 107 -5.84 -2.62 -6.12
N GLY A 108 -4.81 -2.78 -5.33
CA GLY A 108 -3.48 -2.32 -5.73
C GLY A 108 -2.38 -2.72 -4.75
N HIS A 109 -1.16 -2.37 -5.13
CA HIS A 109 0.03 -2.50 -4.29
C HIS A 109 0.42 -1.14 -3.73
N ILE A 110 0.95 -1.11 -2.53
CA ILE A 110 1.50 0.08 -1.89
C ILE A 110 3.01 -0.09 -1.73
N TRP A 111 3.74 0.92 -2.19
CA TRP A 111 5.19 1.00 -2.05
C TRP A 111 5.52 2.16 -1.11
N PRO A 112 6.21 1.92 0.02
CA PRO A 112 6.75 3.01 0.83
C PRO A 112 7.66 3.89 -0.03
N LYS A 113 7.67 5.19 0.20
CA LYS A 113 8.45 6.14 -0.61
C LYS A 113 9.95 5.84 -0.63
N ASP A 114 10.47 5.38 0.48
CA ASP A 114 11.86 5.01 0.71
C ASP A 114 12.09 3.49 0.71
N GLY A 115 11.03 2.71 0.56
CA GLY A 115 11.04 1.26 0.58
C GLY A 115 11.34 0.65 -0.77
N LYS A 116 12.13 -0.42 -0.77
CA LYS A 116 12.48 -1.19 -1.95
C LYS A 116 11.50 -2.32 -2.26
N GLN A 117 10.54 -2.55 -1.37
CA GLN A 117 9.63 -3.70 -1.44
C GLN A 117 8.19 -3.27 -1.20
N ASP A 118 7.27 -3.86 -1.95
CA ASP A 118 5.84 -3.73 -1.76
C ASP A 118 5.41 -4.14 -0.34
N VAL A 119 4.48 -3.41 0.21
CA VAL A 119 3.95 -3.62 1.56
C VAL A 119 3.31 -5.00 1.72
N SER A 120 2.64 -5.52 0.69
CA SER A 120 2.05 -6.86 0.70
C SER A 120 3.10 -7.92 0.90
N ALA A 121 4.22 -7.82 0.17
CA ALA A 121 5.33 -8.75 0.30
C ALA A 121 5.95 -8.69 1.70
N GLN A 122 6.13 -7.49 2.26
CA GLN A 122 6.65 -7.33 3.63
C GLN A 122 5.73 -7.95 4.69
N GLN A 123 4.40 -7.82 4.54
CA GLN A 123 3.42 -8.43 5.44
C GLN A 123 3.46 -9.97 5.37
N VAL A 124 3.59 -10.52 4.17
CA VAL A 124 3.66 -11.97 3.96
C VAL A 124 4.98 -12.54 4.49
N GLU A 125 6.10 -11.92 4.18
CA GLU A 125 7.42 -12.35 4.67
C GLU A 125 7.55 -12.30 6.19
N ALA A 126 6.91 -11.34 6.84
CA ALA A 126 6.86 -11.23 8.30
C ALA A 126 5.86 -12.22 8.95
N GLY A 127 5.11 -12.99 8.15
CA GLY A 127 4.13 -13.97 8.65
C GLY A 127 2.83 -13.35 9.18
N HIS A 128 2.58 -12.08 8.87
CA HIS A 128 1.38 -11.36 9.29
C HIS A 128 0.23 -11.41 8.26
N ALA A 129 0.49 -11.94 7.07
CA ALA A 129 -0.50 -12.19 6.02
C ALA A 129 -0.09 -13.40 5.18
N THR A 130 -1.02 -13.89 4.37
CA THR A 130 -0.76 -14.92 3.35
C THR A 130 -0.96 -14.32 1.95
N LYS A 131 -0.30 -14.89 0.96
CA LYS A 131 -0.41 -14.42 -0.43
C LYS A 131 -1.79 -14.70 -1.03
N THR A 132 -2.39 -15.79 -0.63
CA THR A 132 -3.71 -16.24 -1.08
C THR A 132 -4.62 -16.49 0.12
N LYS A 133 -5.92 -16.40 -0.08
CA LYS A 133 -6.90 -16.74 0.96
C LYS A 133 -6.74 -18.20 1.36
N GLU A 134 -6.47 -18.45 2.62
CA GLU A 134 -6.54 -19.80 3.19
C GLU A 134 -7.99 -20.30 3.13
N LYS A 135 -8.17 -21.56 2.73
CA LYS A 135 -9.49 -22.21 2.64
C LYS A 135 -9.91 -22.73 4.00
#